data_317d38bd72277e2c7136920be8760367
#
_entry.id   317d38bd72277e2c7136920be8760367
#
_cell.length_a   1.000
_cell.length_b   1.000
_cell.length_c   1.000
_cell.angle_alpha   90.00
_cell.angle_beta   90.00
_cell.angle_gamma   90.00
#
_symmetry.space_group_name_H-M   'P 1'
#
loop_
_entity.id
_entity.type
_entity.pdbx_description
1 polymer ?
#
loop_
_entity_poly.entity_id
_entity_poly.type
_entity_poly.pdbx_seq_one_letter_code
_entity_poly.pdbx_strand_id
1 'polypeptide(L)'
;MSEAEFAGKRVFITGGSRGVGEAIVRRFAAGGATVGTTARSPLPEGNAANLFVQADISTRAGIDKAVREVLEKFGSLDILIHNAGGSGAPGGGALVLSDTDWQSAFDMNLFAAVRLDRGFLPSMLQQGSGVIIHVSSIQRSLPLFDSTLAYAAAKAALTNYSKGLSKEVAAKGIRVNSIAPGYTETEAAVGMVNEISKRTGISAYAARQRIMDSLGGIPLGRPNRPEEVAELVAFLASDRASSITGSEFVIDGGTLPTI
;
A
#
# COMPACT_ATOMS: atom_id res chain seq x y z
N MET A 1 -22.06 -7.30 5.89
CA MET A 1 -20.95 -7.97 5.17
C MET A 1 -20.94 -9.41 5.65
N SER A 2 -20.73 -10.38 4.74
CA SER A 2 -20.65 -11.80 5.15
C SER A 2 -19.37 -11.99 5.97
N GLU A 3 -19.49 -12.52 7.19
CA GLU A 3 -18.36 -12.85 8.07
C GLU A 3 -17.37 -13.86 7.46
N ALA A 4 -17.69 -14.45 6.31
CA ALA A 4 -16.93 -15.49 5.62
C ALA A 4 -16.49 -15.09 4.20
N GLU A 5 -16.47 -13.79 3.84
CA GLU A 5 -16.16 -13.33 2.47
C GLU A 5 -14.81 -13.83 1.95
N PHE A 6 -13.81 -14.01 2.84
CA PHE A 6 -12.47 -14.48 2.52
C PHE A 6 -12.13 -15.81 3.19
N ALA A 7 -13.14 -16.60 3.59
CA ALA A 7 -12.90 -17.90 4.22
C ALA A 7 -12.04 -18.81 3.34
N GLY A 8 -11.00 -19.38 3.92
CA GLY A 8 -10.04 -20.26 3.22
C GLY A 8 -9.04 -19.54 2.30
N LYS A 9 -9.11 -18.20 2.14
CA LYS A 9 -8.14 -17.43 1.36
C LYS A 9 -6.86 -17.19 2.14
N ARG A 10 -5.71 -17.36 1.48
CA ARG A 10 -4.37 -17.05 1.99
C ARG A 10 -3.96 -15.70 1.46
N VAL A 11 -3.80 -14.75 2.36
CA VAL A 11 -3.55 -13.34 2.04
C VAL A 11 -2.20 -12.91 2.59
N PHE A 12 -1.36 -12.28 1.78
CA PHE A 12 -0.13 -11.67 2.26
C PHE A 12 -0.16 -10.17 2.02
N ILE A 13 0.10 -9.39 3.10
CA ILE A 13 0.01 -7.94 3.12
C ILE A 13 1.35 -7.36 3.56
N THR A 14 1.98 -6.52 2.76
CA THR A 14 3.20 -5.85 3.17
C THR A 14 2.89 -4.61 4.02
N GLY A 15 3.63 -4.44 5.13
CA GLY A 15 3.47 -3.26 6.00
C GLY A 15 2.23 -3.29 6.88
N GLY A 16 1.79 -4.47 7.34
CA GLY A 16 0.57 -4.65 8.12
C GLY A 16 0.68 -4.38 9.63
N SER A 17 1.73 -3.70 10.09
CA SER A 17 1.94 -3.43 11.52
C SER A 17 1.25 -2.17 12.04
N ARG A 18 0.82 -1.26 11.16
CA ARG A 18 0.18 0.01 11.52
C ARG A 18 -0.57 0.65 10.35
N GLY A 19 -1.40 1.65 10.65
CA GLY A 19 -2.07 2.50 9.67
C GLY A 19 -2.93 1.72 8.66
N VAL A 20 -2.83 2.06 7.38
CA VAL A 20 -3.61 1.42 6.30
C VAL A 20 -3.35 -0.09 6.25
N GLY A 21 -2.09 -0.52 6.38
CA GLY A 21 -1.75 -1.94 6.31
C GLY A 21 -2.36 -2.75 7.45
N GLU A 22 -2.38 -2.22 8.66
CA GLU A 22 -3.05 -2.86 9.80
C GLU A 22 -4.57 -2.93 9.60
N ALA A 23 -5.19 -1.86 9.09
CA ALA A 23 -6.61 -1.86 8.77
C ALA A 23 -6.95 -2.93 7.72
N ILE A 24 -6.08 -3.11 6.71
CA ILE A 24 -6.22 -4.18 5.71
C ILE A 24 -6.09 -5.55 6.39
N VAL A 25 -5.07 -5.79 7.23
CA VAL A 25 -4.91 -7.05 7.97
C VAL A 25 -6.18 -7.37 8.75
N ARG A 26 -6.68 -6.41 9.54
CA ARG A 26 -7.90 -6.56 10.35
C ARG A 26 -9.12 -6.87 9.49
N ARG A 27 -9.27 -6.18 8.36
CA ARG A 27 -10.40 -6.37 7.44
C ARG A 27 -10.43 -7.79 6.82
N PHE A 28 -9.29 -8.31 6.40
CA PHE A 28 -9.21 -9.65 5.82
C PHE A 28 -9.35 -10.74 6.87
N ALA A 29 -8.75 -10.57 8.04
CA ALA A 29 -8.91 -11.49 9.16
C ALA A 29 -10.37 -11.59 9.61
N ALA A 30 -11.08 -10.46 9.74
CA ALA A 30 -12.52 -10.42 10.04
C ALA A 30 -13.37 -11.07 8.93
N GLY A 31 -12.88 -11.10 7.69
CA GLY A 31 -13.49 -11.82 6.57
C GLY A 31 -13.17 -13.31 6.51
N GLY A 32 -12.46 -13.87 7.50
CA GLY A 32 -12.13 -15.29 7.60
C GLY A 32 -10.89 -15.74 6.82
N ALA A 33 -10.06 -14.81 6.34
CA ALA A 33 -8.81 -15.14 5.67
C ALA A 33 -7.73 -15.60 6.64
N THR A 34 -6.81 -16.44 6.15
CA THR A 34 -5.51 -16.66 6.80
C THR A 34 -4.54 -15.58 6.33
N VAL A 35 -4.17 -14.68 7.22
CA VAL A 35 -3.42 -13.47 6.89
C VAL A 35 -1.96 -13.57 7.32
N GLY A 36 -1.04 -13.37 6.37
CA GLY A 36 0.37 -13.11 6.62
C GLY A 36 0.71 -11.64 6.42
N THR A 37 1.68 -11.14 7.19
CA THR A 37 2.19 -9.79 7.01
C THR A 37 3.68 -9.67 7.26
N THR A 38 4.27 -8.60 6.77
CA THR A 38 5.68 -8.25 7.02
C THR A 38 5.82 -6.79 7.42
N ALA A 39 6.75 -6.53 8.32
CA ALA A 39 7.20 -5.19 8.70
C ALA A 39 8.63 -5.26 9.24
N ARG A 40 9.29 -4.10 9.36
CA ARG A 40 10.64 -3.99 9.94
C ARG A 40 10.63 -4.11 11.46
N SER A 41 9.62 -3.53 12.09
CA SER A 41 9.42 -3.59 13.55
C SER A 41 8.50 -4.74 13.93
N PRO A 42 8.58 -5.26 15.17
CA PRO A 42 7.63 -6.23 15.69
C PRO A 42 6.18 -5.78 15.53
N LEU A 43 5.27 -6.73 15.45
CA LEU A 43 3.83 -6.41 15.44
C LEU A 43 3.39 -5.86 16.79
N PRO A 44 2.45 -4.90 16.80
CA PRO A 44 1.77 -4.51 18.04
C PRO A 44 0.96 -5.69 18.61
N GLU A 45 0.78 -5.68 19.91
CA GLU A 45 -0.09 -6.63 20.61
C GLU A 45 -1.53 -6.56 20.02
N GLY A 46 -2.15 -7.72 19.83
CA GLY A 46 -3.51 -7.79 19.27
C GLY A 46 -3.60 -7.64 17.75
N ASN A 47 -2.48 -7.57 17.01
CA ASN A 47 -2.53 -7.61 15.55
C ASN A 47 -3.12 -8.95 15.06
N ALA A 48 -4.03 -8.89 14.08
CA ALA A 48 -4.83 -10.04 13.65
C ALA A 48 -4.13 -10.96 12.62
N ALA A 49 -2.83 -10.77 12.33
CA ALA A 49 -2.10 -11.63 11.40
C ALA A 49 -1.79 -13.01 11.99
N ASN A 50 -1.97 -14.06 11.19
CA ASN A 50 -1.65 -15.45 11.53
C ASN A 50 -0.18 -15.80 11.31
N LEU A 51 0.51 -15.05 10.43
CA LEU A 51 1.93 -15.17 10.13
C LEU A 51 2.56 -13.78 10.12
N PHE A 52 3.65 -13.62 10.85
CA PHE A 52 4.47 -12.41 10.80
C PHE A 52 5.89 -12.73 10.37
N VAL A 53 6.34 -12.08 9.32
CA VAL A 53 7.73 -12.14 8.86
C VAL A 53 8.40 -10.80 9.11
N GLN A 54 9.24 -10.71 10.11
CA GLN A 54 10.03 -9.50 10.35
C GLN A 54 11.12 -9.38 9.28
N ALA A 55 10.95 -8.42 8.35
CA ALA A 55 11.88 -8.22 7.24
C ALA A 55 11.84 -6.78 6.73
N ASP A 56 12.99 -6.31 6.22
CA ASP A 56 13.08 -5.08 5.43
C ASP A 56 12.98 -5.43 3.94
N ILE A 57 11.80 -5.26 3.38
CA ILE A 57 11.50 -5.58 1.98
C ILE A 57 12.07 -4.57 0.97
N SER A 58 12.74 -3.50 1.40
CA SER A 58 13.55 -2.68 0.50
C SER A 58 14.83 -3.41 0.07
N THR A 59 15.24 -4.43 0.82
CA THR A 59 16.44 -5.23 0.57
C THR A 59 16.14 -6.57 -0.08
N ARG A 60 17.10 -7.07 -0.87
CA ARG A 60 16.98 -8.41 -1.48
C ARG A 60 16.83 -9.50 -0.42
N ALA A 61 17.64 -9.46 0.63
CA ALA A 61 17.61 -10.45 1.70
C ALA A 61 16.24 -10.49 2.43
N GLY A 62 15.63 -9.30 2.68
CA GLY A 62 14.30 -9.21 3.27
C GLY A 62 13.21 -9.77 2.36
N ILE A 63 13.30 -9.52 1.05
CA ILE A 63 12.40 -10.12 0.06
C ILE A 63 12.51 -11.64 0.06
N ASP A 64 13.74 -12.19 -0.08
CA ASP A 64 13.97 -13.62 -0.15
C ASP A 64 13.50 -14.33 1.13
N LYS A 65 13.70 -13.69 2.31
CA LYS A 65 13.14 -14.16 3.58
C LYS A 65 11.62 -14.21 3.56
N ALA A 66 10.98 -13.11 3.15
CA ALA A 66 9.51 -13.02 3.15
C ALA A 66 8.88 -14.05 2.21
N VAL A 67 9.40 -14.17 0.99
CA VAL A 67 8.91 -15.16 0.01
C VAL A 67 9.05 -16.58 0.55
N ARG A 68 10.23 -16.95 1.06
CA ARG A 68 10.49 -18.28 1.59
C ARG A 68 9.53 -18.63 2.73
N GLU A 69 9.48 -17.81 3.78
CA GLU A 69 8.70 -18.12 4.98
C GLU A 69 7.18 -18.15 4.71
N VAL A 70 6.71 -17.28 3.81
CA VAL A 70 5.30 -17.28 3.39
C VAL A 70 4.97 -18.52 2.56
N LEU A 71 5.80 -18.91 1.60
CA LEU A 71 5.57 -20.11 0.79
C LEU A 71 5.72 -21.39 1.62
N GLU A 72 6.64 -21.46 2.57
CA GLU A 72 6.76 -22.58 3.51
C GLU A 72 5.48 -22.76 4.35
N LYS A 73 4.86 -21.65 4.77
CA LYS A 73 3.66 -21.69 5.63
C LYS A 73 2.36 -21.85 4.86
N PHE A 74 2.22 -21.20 3.70
CA PHE A 74 0.97 -21.11 2.95
C PHE A 74 0.96 -21.96 1.67
N GLY A 75 2.12 -22.39 1.16
CA GLY A 75 2.28 -23.10 -0.11
C GLY A 75 2.11 -22.20 -1.33
N SER A 76 1.04 -21.42 -1.38
CA SER A 76 0.75 -20.40 -2.40
C SER A 76 -0.06 -19.28 -1.79
N LEU A 77 -0.34 -18.22 -2.56
CA LEU A 77 -1.19 -17.11 -2.16
C LEU A 77 -2.42 -17.02 -3.05
N ASP A 78 -3.55 -16.66 -2.45
CA ASP A 78 -4.77 -16.27 -3.17
C ASP A 78 -4.80 -14.76 -3.41
N ILE A 79 -4.28 -13.97 -2.46
CA ILE A 79 -4.27 -12.51 -2.51
C ILE A 79 -2.92 -11.97 -2.01
N LEU A 80 -2.31 -11.09 -2.81
CA LEU A 80 -1.08 -10.38 -2.48
C LEU A 80 -1.34 -8.87 -2.48
N ILE A 81 -1.05 -8.19 -1.36
CA ILE A 81 -1.30 -6.75 -1.21
C ILE A 81 0.00 -6.03 -0.89
N HIS A 82 0.45 -5.22 -1.84
CA HIS A 82 1.61 -4.35 -1.71
C HIS A 82 1.21 -3.01 -1.11
N ASN A 83 1.13 -2.95 0.22
CA ASN A 83 0.79 -1.74 0.94
C ASN A 83 2.03 -1.01 1.49
N ALA A 84 3.10 -1.71 1.80
CA ALA A 84 4.31 -1.08 2.35
C ALA A 84 4.86 -0.01 1.39
N GLY A 85 5.17 1.14 1.95
CA GLY A 85 5.71 2.27 1.22
C GLY A 85 5.77 3.52 2.09
N GLY A 86 6.30 4.58 1.53
CA GLY A 86 6.37 5.88 2.20
C GLY A 86 7.51 6.73 1.67
N SER A 87 7.49 8.03 2.03
CA SER A 87 8.58 8.97 1.76
C SER A 87 9.50 9.04 2.98
N GLY A 88 10.77 8.67 2.79
CA GLY A 88 11.82 8.82 3.80
C GLY A 88 12.91 9.81 3.36
N ALA A 89 12.82 10.31 2.12
CA ALA A 89 13.77 11.30 1.60
C ALA A 89 13.53 12.69 2.19
N PRO A 90 14.56 13.52 2.30
CA PRO A 90 14.40 14.90 2.75
C PRO A 90 13.54 15.73 1.78
N GLY A 91 12.83 16.73 2.29
CA GLY A 91 12.19 17.75 1.46
C GLY A 91 13.23 18.71 0.84
N GLY A 92 12.82 19.48 -0.18
CA GLY A 92 13.66 20.53 -0.81
C GLY A 92 13.80 20.41 -2.33
N GLY A 93 13.12 19.45 -2.93
CA GLY A 93 13.03 19.31 -4.39
C GLY A 93 14.26 18.67 -5.04
N ALA A 94 14.35 18.75 -6.35
CA ALA A 94 15.29 17.99 -7.17
C ALA A 94 16.77 18.23 -6.86
N LEU A 95 17.12 19.44 -6.44
CA LEU A 95 18.54 19.79 -6.16
C LEU A 95 19.02 19.31 -4.78
N VAL A 96 18.12 18.91 -3.89
CA VAL A 96 18.44 18.43 -2.53
C VAL A 96 18.58 16.91 -2.51
N LEU A 97 17.79 16.21 -3.32
CA LEU A 97 17.75 14.75 -3.35
C LEU A 97 19.02 14.17 -3.98
N SER A 98 19.74 13.37 -3.21
CA SER A 98 20.88 12.59 -3.69
C SER A 98 20.43 11.35 -4.49
N ASP A 99 21.35 10.75 -5.26
CA ASP A 99 21.11 9.47 -5.94
C ASP A 99 20.71 8.37 -4.95
N THR A 100 21.24 8.40 -3.73
CA THR A 100 20.88 7.45 -2.66
C THR A 100 19.44 7.64 -2.19
N ASP A 101 18.95 8.87 -2.11
CA ASP A 101 17.54 9.15 -1.76
C ASP A 101 16.60 8.63 -2.85
N TRP A 102 16.95 8.85 -4.12
CA TRP A 102 16.23 8.31 -5.26
C TRP A 102 16.20 6.78 -5.22
N GLN A 103 17.37 6.14 -5.07
CA GLN A 103 17.47 4.68 -5.03
C GLN A 103 16.63 4.11 -3.88
N SER A 104 16.72 4.69 -2.69
CA SER A 104 15.96 4.25 -1.51
C SER A 104 14.45 4.38 -1.72
N ALA A 105 13.99 5.47 -2.35
CA ALA A 105 12.59 5.67 -2.67
C ALA A 105 12.08 4.60 -3.65
N PHE A 106 12.85 4.28 -4.69
CA PHE A 106 12.49 3.25 -5.67
C PHE A 106 12.59 1.85 -5.09
N ASP A 107 13.59 1.53 -4.28
CA ASP A 107 13.72 0.22 -3.64
C ASP A 107 12.49 -0.09 -2.77
N MET A 108 12.01 0.86 -1.99
CA MET A 108 10.86 0.67 -1.12
C MET A 108 9.52 0.72 -1.87
N ASN A 109 9.32 1.67 -2.78
CA ASN A 109 7.99 1.98 -3.33
C ASN A 109 7.71 1.33 -4.69
N LEU A 110 8.73 0.77 -5.36
CA LEU A 110 8.61 0.05 -6.63
C LEU A 110 9.24 -1.34 -6.54
N PHE A 111 10.56 -1.42 -6.31
CA PHE A 111 11.27 -2.68 -6.45
C PHE A 111 10.90 -3.71 -5.39
N ALA A 112 10.42 -3.28 -4.21
CA ALA A 112 9.85 -4.19 -3.22
C ALA A 112 8.67 -4.98 -3.81
N ALA A 113 7.71 -4.30 -4.45
CA ALA A 113 6.58 -4.94 -5.11
C ALA A 113 7.02 -5.85 -6.27
N VAL A 114 7.84 -5.33 -7.19
CA VAL A 114 8.35 -6.11 -8.34
C VAL A 114 9.06 -7.39 -7.90
N ARG A 115 9.88 -7.31 -6.86
CA ARG A 115 10.64 -8.47 -6.35
C ARG A 115 9.74 -9.49 -5.66
N LEU A 116 8.74 -9.05 -4.88
CA LEU A 116 7.77 -9.92 -4.23
C LEU A 116 6.84 -10.57 -5.26
N ASP A 117 6.36 -9.83 -6.26
CA ASP A 117 5.57 -10.40 -7.37
C ASP A 117 6.36 -11.53 -8.04
N ARG A 118 7.62 -11.30 -8.41
CA ARG A 118 8.48 -12.33 -9.00
C ARG A 118 8.68 -13.55 -8.10
N GLY A 119 8.62 -13.37 -6.78
CA GLY A 119 8.73 -14.45 -5.81
C GLY A 119 7.45 -15.27 -5.67
N PHE A 120 6.28 -14.65 -5.72
CA PHE A 120 5.00 -15.32 -5.49
C PHE A 120 4.27 -15.75 -6.77
N LEU A 121 4.45 -15.03 -7.87
CA LEU A 121 3.80 -15.34 -9.17
C LEU A 121 3.96 -16.79 -9.62
N PRO A 122 5.12 -17.45 -9.50
CA PRO A 122 5.22 -18.85 -9.94
C PRO A 122 4.19 -19.76 -9.29
N SER A 123 3.95 -19.64 -7.99
CA SER A 123 2.96 -20.45 -7.27
C SER A 123 1.52 -20.04 -7.61
N MET A 124 1.24 -18.75 -7.79
CA MET A 124 -0.07 -18.25 -8.22
C MET A 124 -0.41 -18.68 -9.65
N LEU A 125 0.57 -18.66 -10.55
CA LEU A 125 0.41 -19.14 -11.95
C LEU A 125 0.16 -20.64 -11.99
N GLN A 126 0.85 -21.43 -11.17
CA GLN A 126 0.59 -22.87 -11.04
C GLN A 126 -0.81 -23.15 -10.48
N GLN A 127 -1.30 -22.30 -9.57
CA GLN A 127 -2.66 -22.37 -9.01
C GLN A 127 -3.72 -21.99 -10.05
N GLY A 128 -3.38 -21.17 -11.06
CA GLY A 128 -4.28 -20.67 -12.10
C GLY A 128 -5.29 -19.63 -11.61
N SER A 129 -5.05 -19.03 -10.44
CA SER A 129 -5.91 -17.98 -9.87
C SER A 129 -5.15 -17.12 -8.88
N GLY A 130 -5.56 -15.87 -8.75
CA GLY A 130 -4.98 -14.96 -7.76
C GLY A 130 -5.40 -13.51 -7.95
N VAL A 131 -5.16 -12.70 -6.91
CA VAL A 131 -5.35 -11.26 -6.96
C VAL A 131 -4.13 -10.55 -6.39
N ILE A 132 -3.64 -9.54 -7.12
CA ILE A 132 -2.57 -8.65 -6.68
C ILE A 132 -3.11 -7.22 -6.62
N ILE A 133 -2.92 -6.55 -5.48
CA ILE A 133 -3.29 -5.14 -5.29
C ILE A 133 -2.05 -4.32 -4.93
N HIS A 134 -1.77 -3.31 -5.75
CA HIS A 134 -0.71 -2.34 -5.49
C HIS A 134 -1.29 -1.07 -4.87
N VAL A 135 -0.86 -0.72 -3.65
CA VAL A 135 -1.19 0.55 -3.03
C VAL A 135 -0.22 1.61 -3.54
N SER A 136 -0.70 2.39 -4.51
CA SER A 136 -0.01 3.54 -5.08
C SER A 136 -0.23 4.81 -4.23
N SER A 137 -0.49 5.95 -4.85
CA SER A 137 -0.82 7.23 -4.21
C SER A 137 -1.36 8.20 -5.23
N ILE A 138 -2.20 9.16 -4.84
CA ILE A 138 -2.56 10.29 -5.72
C ILE A 138 -1.33 11.10 -6.14
N GLN A 139 -0.24 11.06 -5.38
CA GLN A 139 1.00 11.77 -5.73
C GLN A 139 1.65 11.28 -7.02
N ARG A 140 1.29 10.10 -7.53
CA ARG A 140 1.67 9.65 -8.87
C ARG A 140 1.25 10.62 -10.00
N SER A 141 0.19 11.40 -9.78
CA SER A 141 -0.34 12.41 -10.71
C SER A 141 -0.35 13.82 -10.13
N LEU A 142 -0.27 13.97 -8.80
CA LEU A 142 -0.22 15.23 -8.07
C LEU A 142 1.04 15.25 -7.19
N PRO A 143 2.26 15.33 -7.79
CA PRO A 143 3.51 15.28 -7.04
C PRO A 143 3.69 16.54 -6.18
N LEU A 144 4.08 16.36 -4.92
CA LEU A 144 4.54 17.44 -4.06
C LEU A 144 6.05 17.60 -4.29
N PHE A 145 6.41 18.54 -5.16
CA PHE A 145 7.79 18.70 -5.65
C PHE A 145 8.79 19.06 -4.56
N ASP A 146 8.34 19.75 -3.51
CA ASP A 146 9.14 20.24 -2.40
C ASP A 146 9.28 19.25 -1.23
N SER A 147 8.53 18.15 -1.23
CA SER A 147 8.49 17.26 -0.06
C SER A 147 8.60 15.77 -0.39
N THR A 148 8.04 15.30 -1.51
CA THR A 148 7.93 13.85 -1.77
C THR A 148 8.25 13.45 -3.21
N LEU A 149 9.10 14.20 -3.90
CA LEU A 149 9.33 14.07 -5.35
C LEU A 149 9.74 12.65 -5.78
N ALA A 150 10.75 12.05 -5.13
CA ALA A 150 11.22 10.70 -5.47
C ALA A 150 10.16 9.62 -5.16
N TYR A 151 9.40 9.79 -4.07
CA TYR A 151 8.27 8.93 -3.74
C TYR A 151 7.17 9.00 -4.82
N ALA A 152 6.80 10.21 -5.24
CA ALA A 152 5.79 10.42 -6.28
C ALA A 152 6.18 9.73 -7.59
N ALA A 153 7.44 9.89 -8.01
CA ALA A 153 7.97 9.23 -9.21
C ALA A 153 7.93 7.70 -9.09
N ALA A 154 8.34 7.14 -7.92
CA ALA A 154 8.29 5.71 -7.69
C ALA A 154 6.86 5.15 -7.69
N LYS A 155 5.87 5.91 -7.16
CA LYS A 155 4.46 5.52 -7.19
C LYS A 155 3.85 5.61 -8.60
N ALA A 156 4.27 6.56 -9.42
CA ALA A 156 3.90 6.60 -10.84
C ALA A 156 4.43 5.37 -11.59
N ALA A 157 5.70 5.00 -11.35
CA ALA A 157 6.29 3.80 -11.91
C ALA A 157 5.57 2.51 -11.43
N LEU A 158 5.17 2.43 -10.15
CA LEU A 158 4.40 1.31 -9.62
C LEU A 158 3.03 1.16 -10.29
N THR A 159 2.31 2.28 -10.53
CA THR A 159 1.02 2.26 -11.22
C THR A 159 1.17 1.76 -12.65
N ASN A 160 2.20 2.21 -13.36
CA ASN A 160 2.48 1.74 -14.72
C ASN A 160 2.88 0.25 -14.74
N TYR A 161 3.73 -0.19 -13.82
CA TYR A 161 4.10 -1.60 -13.63
C TYR A 161 2.86 -2.47 -13.36
N SER A 162 1.97 -2.04 -12.46
CA SER A 162 0.71 -2.73 -12.16
C SER A 162 -0.12 -2.97 -13.41
N LYS A 163 -0.23 -1.97 -14.29
CA LYS A 163 -0.92 -2.09 -15.58
C LYS A 163 -0.23 -3.08 -16.52
N GLY A 164 1.09 -3.04 -16.61
CA GLY A 164 1.87 -3.99 -17.42
C GLY A 164 1.66 -5.42 -16.97
N LEU A 165 1.83 -5.66 -15.66
CA LEU A 165 1.68 -6.98 -15.05
C LEU A 165 0.26 -7.53 -15.26
N SER A 166 -0.78 -6.69 -15.15
CA SER A 166 -2.16 -7.14 -15.36
C SER A 166 -2.38 -7.76 -16.74
N LYS A 167 -1.75 -7.20 -17.77
CA LYS A 167 -1.86 -7.72 -19.14
C LYS A 167 -1.11 -9.04 -19.32
N GLU A 168 0.01 -9.19 -18.62
CA GLU A 168 0.83 -10.40 -18.70
C GLU A 168 0.12 -11.63 -18.08
N VAL A 169 -0.60 -11.41 -16.96
CA VAL A 169 -1.10 -12.54 -16.14
C VAL A 169 -2.61 -12.75 -16.20
N ALA A 170 -3.38 -11.84 -16.81
CA ALA A 170 -4.85 -11.94 -16.84
C ALA A 170 -5.35 -13.23 -17.48
N ALA A 171 -4.77 -13.64 -18.62
CA ALA A 171 -5.10 -14.88 -19.29
C ALA A 171 -4.74 -16.16 -18.48
N LYS A 172 -4.01 -15.98 -17.38
CA LYS A 172 -3.64 -17.05 -16.43
C LYS A 172 -4.50 -17.05 -15.17
N GLY A 173 -5.62 -16.31 -15.17
CA GLY A 173 -6.54 -16.26 -14.04
C GLY A 173 -6.10 -15.35 -12.89
N ILE A 174 -5.11 -14.47 -13.08
CA ILE A 174 -4.63 -13.55 -12.05
C ILE A 174 -5.08 -12.13 -12.37
N ARG A 175 -5.79 -11.49 -11.43
CA ARG A 175 -6.18 -10.09 -11.52
C ARG A 175 -5.16 -9.20 -10.83
N VAL A 176 -4.82 -8.09 -11.46
CA VAL A 176 -3.89 -7.10 -10.89
C VAL A 176 -4.52 -5.72 -11.00
N ASN A 177 -4.68 -5.03 -9.88
CA ASN A 177 -5.20 -3.67 -9.84
C ASN A 177 -4.34 -2.79 -8.93
N SER A 178 -4.47 -1.48 -9.06
CA SER A 178 -3.88 -0.53 -8.12
C SER A 178 -4.96 0.35 -7.48
N ILE A 179 -4.64 0.85 -6.29
CA ILE A 179 -5.39 1.91 -5.64
C ILE A 179 -4.49 3.11 -5.41
N ALA A 180 -5.04 4.30 -5.47
CA ALA A 180 -4.34 5.56 -5.25
C ALA A 180 -5.01 6.35 -4.11
N PRO A 181 -4.64 6.07 -2.84
CA PRO A 181 -5.13 6.83 -1.71
C PRO A 181 -4.62 8.28 -1.74
N GLY A 182 -5.49 9.20 -1.32
CA GLY A 182 -5.13 10.55 -0.92
C GLY A 182 -4.61 10.61 0.51
N TYR A 183 -4.67 11.79 1.10
CA TYR A 183 -4.30 11.97 2.51
C TYR A 183 -5.16 11.08 3.40
N THR A 184 -4.51 10.19 4.12
CA THR A 184 -5.16 9.20 5.00
C THR A 184 -4.69 9.43 6.44
N GLU A 185 -5.62 9.52 7.38
CA GLU A 185 -5.38 9.83 8.79
C GLU A 185 -4.88 8.61 9.55
N THR A 186 -3.64 8.24 9.29
CA THR A 186 -2.93 7.20 10.03
C THR A 186 -2.30 7.77 11.30
N GLU A 187 -1.85 6.91 12.22
CA GLU A 187 -1.08 7.35 13.40
C GLU A 187 0.15 8.20 13.03
N ALA A 188 0.84 7.85 11.94
CA ALA A 188 1.96 8.62 11.43
C ALA A 188 1.53 10.01 10.94
N ALA A 189 0.37 10.12 10.29
CA ALA A 189 -0.19 11.40 9.85
C ALA A 189 -0.62 12.26 11.04
N VAL A 190 -1.23 11.67 12.06
CA VAL A 190 -1.56 12.35 13.32
C VAL A 190 -0.28 12.82 14.04
N GLY A 191 0.76 12.00 14.07
CA GLY A 191 2.08 12.38 14.59
C GLY A 191 2.67 13.58 13.87
N MET A 192 2.62 13.62 12.53
CA MET A 192 3.07 14.75 11.73
C MET A 192 2.27 16.03 12.02
N VAL A 193 0.95 15.96 12.17
CA VAL A 193 0.10 17.08 12.57
C VAL A 193 0.56 17.64 13.92
N ASN A 194 0.80 16.76 14.90
CA ASN A 194 1.24 17.15 16.24
C ASN A 194 2.62 17.82 16.22
N GLU A 195 3.55 17.31 15.41
CA GLU A 195 4.89 17.92 15.24
C GLU A 195 4.80 19.31 14.61
N ILE A 196 3.98 19.51 13.58
CA ILE A 196 3.74 20.81 12.98
C ILE A 196 3.14 21.76 14.02
N SER A 197 2.11 21.32 14.76
CA SER A 197 1.48 22.09 15.82
C SER A 197 2.50 22.58 16.87
N LYS A 198 3.31 21.68 17.41
CA LYS A 198 4.36 22.00 18.38
C LYS A 198 5.39 22.98 17.83
N ARG A 199 5.90 22.74 16.62
CA ARG A 199 6.96 23.56 16.01
C ARG A 199 6.50 24.96 15.66
N THR A 200 5.22 25.12 15.27
CA THR A 200 4.70 26.40 14.77
C THR A 200 3.80 27.14 15.77
N GLY A 201 3.45 26.51 16.89
CA GLY A 201 2.58 27.12 17.91
C GLY A 201 1.10 27.24 17.50
N ILE A 202 0.68 26.64 16.37
CA ILE A 202 -0.71 26.64 15.94
C ILE A 202 -1.45 25.41 16.52
N SER A 203 -2.80 25.44 16.54
CA SER A 203 -3.58 24.29 16.98
C SER A 203 -3.39 23.08 16.03
N ALA A 204 -3.59 21.86 16.55
CA ALA A 204 -3.58 20.63 15.71
C ALA A 204 -4.61 20.71 14.57
N TYR A 205 -5.76 21.33 14.80
CA TYR A 205 -6.74 21.59 13.75
C TYR A 205 -6.16 22.46 12.63
N ALA A 206 -5.52 23.58 12.96
CA ALA A 206 -4.91 24.46 11.98
C ALA A 206 -3.72 23.80 11.25
N ALA A 207 -2.93 22.98 11.95
CA ALA A 207 -1.86 22.19 11.34
C ALA A 207 -2.41 21.16 10.33
N ARG A 208 -3.48 20.46 10.69
CA ARG A 208 -4.18 19.52 9.78
C ARG A 208 -4.74 20.25 8.56
N GLN A 209 -5.38 21.41 8.75
CA GLN A 209 -5.92 22.21 7.65
C GLN A 209 -4.81 22.65 6.70
N ARG A 210 -3.64 23.08 7.19
CA ARG A 210 -2.48 23.41 6.34
C ARG A 210 -2.01 22.23 5.47
N ILE A 211 -2.02 21.02 6.01
CA ILE A 211 -1.69 19.83 5.21
C ILE A 211 -2.73 19.65 4.09
N MET A 212 -4.02 19.74 4.42
CA MET A 212 -5.09 19.61 3.42
C MET A 212 -4.98 20.70 2.35
N ASP A 213 -4.70 21.94 2.73
CA ASP A 213 -4.56 23.08 1.82
C ASP A 213 -3.35 22.90 0.89
N SER A 214 -2.23 22.34 1.40
CA SER A 214 -1.04 22.07 0.57
C SER A 214 -1.28 21.03 -0.55
N LEU A 215 -2.33 20.24 -0.41
CA LEU A 215 -2.78 19.29 -1.44
C LEU A 215 -3.77 19.90 -2.45
N GLY A 216 -4.09 21.19 -2.32
CA GLY A 216 -5.13 21.86 -3.09
C GLY A 216 -6.54 21.73 -2.49
N GLY A 217 -6.65 21.24 -1.26
CA GLY A 217 -7.89 20.96 -0.56
C GLY A 217 -8.36 19.51 -0.73
N ILE A 218 -9.30 19.11 0.13
CA ILE A 218 -10.02 17.85 0.03
C ILE A 218 -11.52 18.18 -0.04
N PRO A 219 -12.20 18.05 -1.18
CA PRO A 219 -13.62 18.42 -1.34
C PRO A 219 -14.54 17.78 -0.32
N LEU A 220 -14.25 16.54 0.11
CA LEU A 220 -15.01 15.85 1.16
C LEU A 220 -14.81 16.46 2.58
N GLY A 221 -13.92 17.46 2.73
CA GLY A 221 -13.67 18.19 3.97
C GLY A 221 -12.83 17.45 5.02
N ARG A 222 -12.37 16.24 4.72
CA ARG A 222 -11.56 15.41 5.64
C ARG A 222 -10.63 14.46 4.92
N PRO A 223 -9.56 13.99 5.58
CA PRO A 223 -8.76 12.86 5.07
C PRO A 223 -9.58 11.56 5.02
N ASN A 224 -9.05 10.57 4.29
CA ASN A 224 -9.54 9.20 4.36
C ASN A 224 -9.25 8.62 5.76
N ARG A 225 -10.08 7.66 6.17
CA ARG A 225 -9.76 6.75 7.27
C ARG A 225 -9.07 5.50 6.71
N PRO A 226 -8.13 4.88 7.45
CA PRO A 226 -7.49 3.63 7.04
C PRO A 226 -8.48 2.52 6.66
N GLU A 227 -9.62 2.44 7.38
CA GLU A 227 -10.66 1.46 7.14
C GLU A 227 -11.36 1.66 5.78
N GLU A 228 -11.52 2.90 5.32
CA GLU A 228 -12.12 3.19 4.01
C GLU A 228 -11.21 2.68 2.88
N VAL A 229 -9.90 2.80 3.04
CA VAL A 229 -8.93 2.24 2.09
C VAL A 229 -8.95 0.71 2.15
N ALA A 230 -9.03 0.12 3.34
CA ALA A 230 -9.11 -1.32 3.52
C ALA A 230 -10.36 -1.94 2.89
N GLU A 231 -11.52 -1.26 2.94
CA GLU A 231 -12.75 -1.73 2.27
C GLU A 231 -12.62 -1.72 0.75
N LEU A 232 -11.99 -0.70 0.17
CA LEU A 232 -11.74 -0.68 -1.28
C LEU A 232 -10.79 -1.82 -1.70
N VAL A 233 -9.73 -2.07 -0.94
CA VAL A 233 -8.82 -3.20 -1.17
C VAL A 233 -9.58 -4.52 -1.08
N ALA A 234 -10.42 -4.71 -0.06
CA ALA A 234 -11.22 -5.91 0.12
C ALA A 234 -12.20 -6.12 -1.04
N PHE A 235 -12.91 -5.07 -1.48
CA PHE A 235 -13.78 -5.14 -2.65
C PHE A 235 -13.02 -5.61 -3.90
N LEU A 236 -11.88 -4.99 -4.22
CA LEU A 236 -11.08 -5.31 -5.40
C LEU A 236 -10.48 -6.73 -5.33
N ALA A 237 -10.20 -7.22 -4.13
CA ALA A 237 -9.69 -8.56 -3.91
C ALA A 237 -10.79 -9.65 -3.96
N SER A 238 -12.06 -9.28 -3.79
CA SER A 238 -13.19 -10.21 -3.76
C SER A 238 -13.67 -10.65 -5.14
N ASP A 239 -14.50 -11.68 -5.18
CA ASP A 239 -15.14 -12.18 -6.42
C ASP A 239 -16.14 -11.18 -7.01
N ARG A 240 -16.60 -10.19 -6.22
CA ARG A 240 -17.46 -9.08 -6.71
C ARG A 240 -16.73 -8.21 -7.74
N ALA A 241 -15.39 -8.20 -7.73
CA ALA A 241 -14.54 -7.50 -8.68
C ALA A 241 -13.96 -8.42 -9.76
N SER A 242 -14.59 -9.57 -10.05
CA SER A 242 -14.08 -10.62 -10.95
C SER A 242 -13.77 -10.13 -12.38
N SER A 243 -14.44 -9.11 -12.87
CA SER A 243 -14.21 -8.50 -14.19
C SER A 243 -13.27 -7.29 -14.15
N ILE A 244 -12.68 -6.97 -12.99
CA ILE A 244 -11.82 -5.80 -12.80
C ILE A 244 -10.36 -6.25 -12.75
N THR A 245 -9.58 -5.89 -13.78
CA THR A 245 -8.12 -6.07 -13.83
C THR A 245 -7.47 -4.96 -14.64
N GLY A 246 -6.28 -4.55 -14.26
CA GLY A 246 -5.52 -3.49 -14.91
C GLY A 246 -6.10 -2.09 -14.72
N SER A 247 -6.92 -1.90 -13.71
CA SER A 247 -7.52 -0.62 -13.37
C SER A 247 -6.86 0.00 -12.14
N GLU A 248 -6.92 1.31 -12.05
CA GLU A 248 -6.55 2.05 -10.86
C GLU A 248 -7.80 2.72 -10.27
N PHE A 249 -7.89 2.68 -8.95
CA PHE A 249 -9.01 3.27 -8.21
C PHE A 249 -8.48 4.35 -7.25
N VAL A 250 -8.91 5.57 -7.48
CA VAL A 250 -8.59 6.70 -6.60
C VAL A 250 -9.55 6.70 -5.41
N ILE A 251 -8.99 6.91 -4.22
CA ILE A 251 -9.75 7.14 -2.97
C ILE A 251 -9.08 8.30 -2.24
N ASP A 252 -9.58 9.52 -2.44
CA ASP A 252 -8.89 10.75 -2.03
C ASP A 252 -9.83 11.88 -1.57
N GLY A 253 -11.12 11.60 -1.45
CA GLY A 253 -12.11 12.60 -1.09
C GLY A 253 -12.30 13.71 -2.13
N GLY A 254 -11.89 13.46 -3.39
CA GLY A 254 -11.99 14.40 -4.50
C GLY A 254 -10.79 15.35 -4.65
N THR A 255 -9.65 15.01 -4.05
CA THR A 255 -8.44 15.87 -4.08
C THR A 255 -7.86 16.00 -5.49
N LEU A 256 -7.81 14.93 -6.28
CA LEU A 256 -7.35 15.03 -7.68
C LEU A 256 -8.33 15.85 -8.51
N PRO A 257 -7.88 16.92 -9.19
CA PRO A 257 -8.76 17.79 -9.98
C PRO A 257 -9.14 17.22 -11.37
N THR A 258 -8.60 16.07 -11.71
CA THR A 258 -8.77 15.44 -13.04
C THR A 258 -9.29 14.01 -12.91
N ILE A 259 -9.96 13.53 -13.95
CA ILE A 259 -10.40 12.14 -14.11
C ILE A 259 -9.34 11.31 -14.82
#